data_9d749213fb121cb6fbd214728c3eafd3
#
_entry.id   9d749213fb121cb6fbd214728c3eafd3
#
_cell.length_a   1.000
_cell.length_b   1.000
_cell.length_c   1.000
_cell.angle_alpha   90.00
_cell.angle_beta   90.00
_cell.angle_gamma   90.00
#
_symmetry.space_group_name_H-M   'P 1'
#
loop_
_entity.id
_entity.type
_entity.pdbx_description
1 polymer ?
#
loop_
_entity_poly.entity_id
_entity_poly.type
_entity_poly.pdbx_seq_one_letter_code
_entity_poly.pdbx_strand_id
1 'polypeptide(L)'
;MKTLHERPDYVLRFDKPKNTEIKHINGRWYLYERTTVYDPETGRSTKKSGRMIGAITEDGLVGKRVEARALREVVVVEAGATQYLYRENGDIRRLLGEHFPDCRRELFSLAVIRMVQDRALKRAEAHYETSILSAMWPGLRLDGPSLTGLLRRLGRDRLSIRAFMRSMAGGGDRFLMVDGHRILSASATLESAEKGYDSKRRYKRQVNLLYLFGIGGDGRGPRFYKKFPGSITDDGTVEELLREAGVEGEDCTLVGDKGFYSNENFDLVEELGLGYIIPLDRGSKVLEGEVPPSHVGYGSAFSFRRRSIYAKRIEGEGWVVHLFLDPHLLAEESADLVARLENKNAGLDKKRRAEHKRRAKGKGRLTEAELAALEEIPVIEHVGDRRVMGTIAIRTNRLDLNSNQVYAIYKERQSIEQLFKTYDCTYEFDASYMQGDFAIEGWLFLNHLTMIMAVRVLDMIRDLGLTDVYSLDDFTQHLRKIKASKVDGKWYPTKVTKKVQALCENLGISLGSVDQIIEQERASAP
;
A
#
# COMPACT_ATOMS: atom_id res chain seq x y z
N MET A 1 29.82 -47.12 54.04
CA MET A 1 30.56 -47.38 52.77
C MET A 1 30.07 -46.35 51.69
N LYS A 2 30.95 -45.46 51.25
CA LYS A 2 30.64 -44.59 50.13
C LYS A 2 30.83 -45.40 48.85
N THR A 3 29.76 -45.71 48.13
CA THR A 3 29.82 -46.34 46.81
C THR A 3 30.67 -45.49 45.91
N LEU A 4 31.86 -45.94 45.51
CA LEU A 4 32.64 -45.39 44.45
C LEU A 4 31.85 -45.65 43.11
N HIS A 5 31.14 -44.67 42.62
CA HIS A 5 30.60 -44.75 41.27
C HIS A 5 31.79 -44.67 40.29
N GLU A 6 31.97 -45.68 39.46
CA GLU A 6 32.93 -45.65 38.37
C GLU A 6 32.60 -44.47 37.46
N ARG A 7 33.62 -43.67 37.14
CA ARG A 7 33.46 -42.52 36.26
C ARG A 7 33.38 -43.00 34.82
N PRO A 8 32.33 -42.60 34.08
CA PRO A 8 32.23 -42.89 32.66
C PRO A 8 33.42 -42.33 31.86
N ASP A 9 33.71 -42.92 30.70
CA ASP A 9 34.86 -42.56 29.87
C ASP A 9 34.89 -41.07 29.49
N TYR A 10 33.76 -40.45 29.22
CA TYR A 10 33.68 -39.03 28.91
C TYR A 10 34.06 -38.12 30.08
N VAL A 11 33.86 -38.55 31.33
CA VAL A 11 34.28 -37.83 32.53
C VAL A 11 35.77 -38.04 32.82
N LEU A 12 36.31 -39.24 32.51
CA LEU A 12 37.73 -39.54 32.65
C LEU A 12 38.59 -38.77 31.65
N ARG A 13 38.08 -38.56 30.40
CA ARG A 13 38.77 -37.81 29.34
C ARG A 13 38.59 -36.30 29.47
N PHE A 14 37.72 -35.83 30.38
CA PHE A 14 37.46 -34.41 30.54
C PHE A 14 38.68 -33.66 31.11
N ASP A 15 39.23 -32.73 30.35
CA ASP A 15 40.35 -31.88 30.80
C ASP A 15 39.87 -30.90 31.88
N LYS A 16 40.15 -31.24 33.12
CA LYS A 16 39.66 -30.53 34.30
C LYS A 16 40.50 -29.27 34.58
N PRO A 17 39.91 -28.06 34.47
CA PRO A 17 40.61 -26.82 34.78
C PRO A 17 41.18 -26.79 36.22
N LYS A 18 42.27 -26.03 36.41
CA LYS A 18 42.83 -25.78 37.74
C LYS A 18 41.77 -25.14 38.65
N ASN A 19 41.84 -25.40 39.93
CA ASN A 19 40.91 -24.89 40.95
C ASN A 19 39.45 -25.30 40.74
N THR A 20 39.19 -26.47 40.14
CA THR A 20 37.84 -27.04 40.00
C THR A 20 37.77 -28.46 40.59
N GLU A 21 36.55 -28.93 40.81
CA GLU A 21 36.31 -30.32 41.23
C GLU A 21 35.10 -30.90 40.50
N ILE A 22 35.14 -32.21 40.26
CA ILE A 22 34.06 -32.96 39.63
C ILE A 22 33.21 -33.62 40.71
N LYS A 23 31.91 -33.41 40.70
CA LYS A 23 30.95 -34.07 41.63
C LYS A 23 29.92 -34.88 40.86
N HIS A 24 29.57 -36.03 41.42
CA HIS A 24 28.45 -36.85 40.97
C HIS A 24 27.23 -36.57 41.84
N ILE A 25 26.16 -36.08 41.23
CA ILE A 25 24.92 -35.70 41.92
C ILE A 25 23.73 -36.19 41.10
N ASN A 26 22.87 -37.02 41.68
CA ASN A 26 21.67 -37.55 41.03
C ASN A 26 21.91 -38.17 39.64
N GLY A 27 22.94 -39.01 39.54
CA GLY A 27 23.26 -39.72 38.30
C GLY A 27 23.97 -38.87 37.22
N ARG A 28 24.32 -37.62 37.51
CA ARG A 28 24.99 -36.72 36.58
C ARG A 28 26.30 -36.18 37.15
N TRP A 29 27.21 -35.82 36.24
CA TRP A 29 28.52 -35.30 36.62
C TRP A 29 28.56 -33.79 36.38
N TYR A 30 29.06 -33.04 37.41
CA TYR A 30 29.09 -31.58 37.40
C TYR A 30 30.48 -31.06 37.73
N LEU A 31 30.89 -29.95 37.11
CA LEU A 31 32.12 -29.24 37.43
C LEU A 31 31.78 -28.07 38.38
N TYR A 32 32.53 -27.99 39.48
CA TYR A 32 32.41 -26.95 40.49
C TYR A 32 33.73 -26.18 40.64
N GLU A 33 33.68 -24.91 40.98
CA GLU A 33 34.82 -24.16 41.49
C GLU A 33 35.26 -24.80 42.81
N ARG A 34 36.59 -24.71 43.09
CA ARG A 34 37.18 -25.20 44.31
C ARG A 34 38.19 -24.21 44.84
N THR A 35 37.96 -23.73 46.05
CA THR A 35 38.86 -22.82 46.76
C THR A 35 39.47 -23.55 47.97
N THR A 36 40.65 -23.12 48.36
CA THR A 36 41.31 -23.57 49.58
C THR A 36 41.23 -22.41 50.59
N VAL A 37 40.61 -22.67 51.73
CA VAL A 37 40.50 -21.68 52.78
C VAL A 37 41.43 -22.13 53.90
N TYR A 38 42.35 -21.27 54.29
CA TYR A 38 43.23 -21.50 55.48
C TYR A 38 42.49 -21.08 56.72
N ASP A 39 42.52 -21.94 57.70
CA ASP A 39 41.96 -21.71 59.05
C ASP A 39 43.11 -21.38 60.02
N PRO A 40 43.18 -20.14 60.51
CA PRO A 40 44.25 -19.68 61.37
C PRO A 40 44.22 -20.38 62.78
N GLU A 41 43.02 -20.75 63.22
CA GLU A 41 42.86 -21.38 64.58
C GLU A 41 43.36 -22.84 64.63
N THR A 42 43.14 -23.55 63.52
CA THR A 42 43.53 -24.98 63.46
C THR A 42 44.84 -25.20 62.70
N GLY A 43 45.42 -24.15 62.07
CA GLY A 43 46.62 -24.22 61.24
C GLY A 43 46.49 -25.12 60.01
N ARG A 44 45.25 -25.42 59.55
CA ARG A 44 44.98 -26.35 58.47
C ARG A 44 44.26 -25.69 57.33
N SER A 45 44.61 -26.08 56.11
CA SER A 45 43.93 -25.66 54.90
C SER A 45 42.82 -26.65 54.56
N THR A 46 41.59 -26.16 54.47
CA THR A 46 40.41 -26.94 54.06
C THR A 46 39.97 -26.55 52.66
N LYS A 47 39.62 -27.58 51.86
CA LYS A 47 39.10 -27.37 50.49
C LYS A 47 37.60 -27.14 50.53
N LYS A 48 37.14 -26.00 50.05
CA LYS A 48 35.71 -25.67 49.94
C LYS A 48 35.26 -25.67 48.48
N SER A 49 34.11 -26.32 48.24
CA SER A 49 33.43 -26.25 46.93
C SER A 49 32.81 -24.86 46.74
N GLY A 50 33.05 -24.28 45.58
CA GLY A 50 32.45 -23.02 45.18
C GLY A 50 31.23 -23.22 44.30
N ARG A 51 31.06 -22.32 43.34
CA ARG A 51 29.93 -22.27 42.40
C ARG A 51 29.98 -23.42 41.39
N MET A 52 28.81 -23.96 41.00
CA MET A 52 28.67 -24.91 39.91
C MET A 52 28.93 -24.20 38.58
N ILE A 53 29.88 -24.71 37.79
CA ILE A 53 30.26 -24.19 36.47
C ILE A 53 29.35 -24.76 35.39
N GLY A 54 29.09 -26.07 35.40
CA GLY A 54 28.26 -26.75 34.42
C GLY A 54 28.17 -28.26 34.63
N ALA A 55 27.41 -28.93 33.75
CA ALA A 55 27.32 -30.39 33.68
C ALA A 55 28.35 -30.92 32.66
N ILE A 56 29.04 -32.02 33.00
CA ILE A 56 29.94 -32.73 32.10
C ILE A 56 29.11 -33.77 31.36
N THR A 57 29.06 -33.71 30.05
CA THR A 57 28.33 -34.61 29.13
C THR A 57 29.32 -35.24 28.13
N GLU A 58 28.84 -36.16 27.30
CA GLU A 58 29.63 -36.74 26.21
C GLU A 58 30.11 -35.68 25.20
N ASP A 59 29.34 -34.61 24.99
CA ASP A 59 29.66 -33.49 24.10
C ASP A 59 30.53 -32.39 24.75
N GLY A 60 30.97 -32.62 26.01
CA GLY A 60 31.80 -31.67 26.76
C GLY A 60 31.08 -30.98 27.92
N LEU A 61 31.58 -29.79 28.32
CA LEU A 61 31.04 -28.99 29.41
C LEU A 61 29.82 -28.17 28.95
N VAL A 62 28.67 -28.54 29.46
CA VAL A 62 27.43 -27.75 29.25
C VAL A 62 27.28 -26.79 30.43
N GLY A 63 27.41 -25.51 30.17
CA GLY A 63 27.25 -24.45 31.17
C GLY A 63 25.88 -24.50 31.88
N LYS A 64 25.81 -23.97 33.08
CA LYS A 64 24.56 -23.85 33.82
C LYS A 64 23.55 -23.07 32.92
N ARG A 65 22.39 -23.65 32.61
CA ARG A 65 21.28 -22.89 32.04
C ARG A 65 21.04 -21.68 32.95
N VAL A 66 21.16 -20.49 32.39
CA VAL A 66 20.75 -19.28 33.11
C VAL A 66 19.25 -19.46 33.41
N GLU A 67 18.89 -19.57 34.66
CA GLU A 67 17.49 -19.70 35.06
C GLU A 67 16.78 -18.44 34.56
N ALA A 68 15.63 -18.59 33.88
CA ALA A 68 14.80 -17.48 33.43
C ALA A 68 14.45 -16.48 34.55
N ARG A 69 14.54 -16.91 35.81
CA ARG A 69 14.39 -16.06 37.01
C ARG A 69 15.49 -15.01 37.21
N ALA A 70 16.63 -15.11 36.50
CA ALA A 70 17.68 -14.09 36.55
C ALA A 70 17.43 -12.92 35.59
N LEU A 71 16.51 -13.05 34.61
CA LEU A 71 16.12 -11.98 33.71
C LEU A 71 15.14 -11.06 34.45
N ARG A 72 15.56 -9.83 34.74
CA ARG A 72 14.74 -8.85 35.47
C ARG A 72 13.65 -8.27 34.54
N GLU A 73 13.94 -8.12 33.26
CA GLU A 73 13.02 -7.56 32.29
C GLU A 73 13.34 -8.10 30.89
N VAL A 74 12.33 -8.57 30.18
CA VAL A 74 12.43 -8.95 28.75
C VAL A 74 11.32 -8.25 27.99
N VAL A 75 11.69 -7.36 27.10
CA VAL A 75 10.77 -6.67 26.19
C VAL A 75 10.96 -7.25 24.79
N VAL A 76 9.88 -7.60 24.11
CA VAL A 76 9.91 -8.11 22.73
C VAL A 76 9.04 -7.22 21.86
N VAL A 77 9.62 -6.63 20.81
CA VAL A 77 8.94 -5.70 19.90
C VAL A 77 9.06 -6.16 18.46
N GLU A 78 8.12 -5.71 17.65
CA GLU A 78 8.26 -5.79 16.18
C GLU A 78 9.41 -4.87 15.74
N ALA A 79 10.28 -5.37 14.87
CA ALA A 79 11.45 -4.62 14.42
C ALA A 79 11.67 -4.68 12.90
N GLY A 80 11.33 -5.80 12.24
CA GLY A 80 11.72 -6.04 10.86
C GLY A 80 11.10 -5.08 9.86
N ALA A 81 9.78 -5.01 9.79
CA ALA A 81 9.07 -4.12 8.86
C ALA A 81 9.35 -2.65 9.21
N THR A 82 9.31 -2.31 10.49
CA THR A 82 9.56 -0.94 10.95
C THR A 82 10.99 -0.48 10.64
N GLN A 83 12.02 -1.30 10.85
CA GLN A 83 13.41 -0.98 10.49
C GLN A 83 13.58 -0.75 8.98
N TYR A 84 13.00 -1.63 8.17
CA TYR A 84 13.05 -1.51 6.73
C TYR A 84 12.45 -0.17 6.28
N LEU A 85 11.22 0.12 6.70
CA LEU A 85 10.53 1.36 6.33
C LEU A 85 11.26 2.60 6.85
N TYR A 86 11.82 2.53 8.04
CA TYR A 86 12.64 3.61 8.59
C TYR A 86 13.85 3.92 7.71
N ARG A 87 14.57 2.91 7.24
CA ARG A 87 15.77 3.08 6.41
C ARG A 87 15.45 3.59 5.02
N GLU A 88 14.47 2.98 4.36
CA GLU A 88 14.12 3.27 2.96
C GLU A 88 13.36 4.60 2.77
N ASN A 89 12.87 5.21 3.85
CA ASN A 89 12.10 6.45 3.80
C ASN A 89 12.78 7.60 4.54
N GLY A 90 14.10 7.73 4.38
CA GLY A 90 14.89 8.80 4.99
C GLY A 90 14.52 10.19 4.50
N ASP A 91 14.19 10.33 3.22
CA ASP A 91 13.69 11.55 2.60
C ASP A 91 12.35 12.01 3.18
N ILE A 92 11.40 11.08 3.38
CA ILE A 92 10.12 11.39 4.07
C ILE A 92 10.41 11.94 5.47
N ARG A 93 11.29 11.30 6.24
CA ARG A 93 11.64 11.76 7.59
C ARG A 93 12.28 13.15 7.59
N ARG A 94 13.16 13.42 6.62
CA ARG A 94 13.77 14.73 6.44
C ARG A 94 12.72 15.80 6.15
N LEU A 95 11.87 15.58 5.15
CA LEU A 95 10.82 16.52 4.77
C LEU A 95 9.75 16.71 5.85
N LEU A 96 9.41 15.66 6.60
CA LEU A 96 8.56 15.82 7.79
C LEU A 96 9.24 16.70 8.85
N GLY A 97 10.57 16.62 8.99
CA GLY A 97 11.32 17.52 9.85
C GLY A 97 11.29 18.97 9.41
N GLU A 98 11.30 19.23 8.10
CA GLU A 98 11.26 20.58 7.52
C GLU A 98 9.85 21.20 7.60
N HIS A 99 8.82 20.45 7.30
CA HIS A 99 7.44 20.99 7.19
C HIS A 99 6.59 20.78 8.45
N PHE A 100 6.92 19.79 9.29
CA PHE A 100 6.15 19.41 10.49
C PHE A 100 7.07 19.09 11.67
N PRO A 101 7.98 20.03 12.09
CA PRO A 101 8.99 19.76 13.12
C PRO A 101 8.38 19.28 14.43
N ASP A 102 7.23 19.83 14.83
CA ASP A 102 6.59 19.56 16.12
C ASP A 102 5.90 18.18 16.22
N CYS A 103 5.66 17.51 15.09
CA CYS A 103 4.95 16.23 15.06
C CYS A 103 5.52 15.22 14.03
N ARG A 104 6.75 15.45 13.57
CA ARG A 104 7.40 14.59 12.57
C ARG A 104 7.48 13.11 12.97
N ARG A 105 7.73 12.86 14.27
CA ARG A 105 7.87 11.52 14.83
C ARG A 105 6.53 10.79 14.88
N GLU A 106 5.49 11.49 15.33
CA GLU A 106 4.12 10.97 15.35
C GLU A 106 3.64 10.64 13.94
N LEU A 107 3.83 11.55 12.97
CA LEU A 107 3.41 11.36 11.59
C LEU A 107 4.10 10.16 10.94
N PHE A 108 5.42 10.07 11.07
CA PHE A 108 6.16 8.94 10.53
C PHE A 108 5.76 7.62 11.23
N SER A 109 5.65 7.63 12.57
CA SER A 109 5.21 6.44 13.33
C SER A 109 3.82 5.97 12.90
N LEU A 110 2.88 6.89 12.74
CA LEU A 110 1.51 6.56 12.30
C LEU A 110 1.47 6.00 10.89
N ALA A 111 2.25 6.56 9.96
CA ALA A 111 2.35 6.05 8.59
C ALA A 111 2.92 4.62 8.56
N VAL A 112 3.99 4.36 9.33
CA VAL A 112 4.59 3.03 9.47
C VAL A 112 3.62 2.06 10.14
N ILE A 113 2.98 2.43 11.25
CA ILE A 113 2.01 1.58 11.96
C ILE A 113 0.87 1.22 11.01
N ARG A 114 0.33 2.19 10.27
CA ARG A 114 -0.74 1.95 9.32
C ARG A 114 -0.32 0.96 8.23
N MET A 115 0.87 1.11 7.69
CA MET A 115 1.40 0.19 6.68
C MET A 115 1.65 -1.22 7.22
N VAL A 116 2.25 -1.31 8.41
CA VAL A 116 2.68 -2.60 8.98
C VAL A 116 1.52 -3.38 9.60
N GLN A 117 0.52 -2.71 10.17
CA GLN A 117 -0.51 -3.35 11.01
C GLN A 117 -1.89 -3.47 10.35
N ASP A 118 -2.13 -2.85 9.20
CA ASP A 118 -3.42 -2.85 8.47
C ASP A 118 -4.63 -2.51 9.35
N ARG A 119 -4.48 -1.61 10.34
CA ARG A 119 -5.49 -1.39 11.36
C ARG A 119 -5.95 0.06 11.42
N ALA A 120 -7.17 0.20 11.91
CA ALA A 120 -7.73 1.51 12.21
C ALA A 120 -6.85 2.27 13.21
N LEU A 121 -6.65 3.56 12.98
CA LEU A 121 -5.78 4.44 13.78
C LEU A 121 -6.07 4.43 15.28
N LYS A 122 -7.30 4.10 15.70
CA LYS A 122 -7.66 3.98 17.13
C LYS A 122 -6.83 2.95 17.91
N ARG A 123 -6.06 2.08 17.23
CA ARG A 123 -5.17 1.10 17.85
C ARG A 123 -3.69 1.48 17.73
N ALA A 124 -3.39 2.69 17.27
CA ALA A 124 -2.02 3.12 17.01
C ALA A 124 -1.14 3.06 18.26
N GLU A 125 -1.66 3.44 19.42
CA GLU A 125 -0.93 3.38 20.70
C GLU A 125 -0.45 1.96 21.02
N ALA A 126 -1.34 0.96 20.98
CA ALA A 126 -0.98 -0.43 21.25
C ALA A 126 0.04 -1.00 20.24
N HIS A 127 -0.03 -0.58 18.98
CA HIS A 127 0.93 -0.96 17.97
C HIS A 127 2.28 -0.25 18.14
N TYR A 128 2.28 1.02 18.54
CA TYR A 128 3.48 1.76 18.88
C TYR A 128 4.22 1.10 20.06
N GLU A 129 3.53 0.77 21.15
CA GLU A 129 4.10 0.13 22.33
C GLU A 129 4.76 -1.22 22.02
N THR A 130 4.24 -1.96 21.05
CA THR A 130 4.75 -3.27 20.63
C THR A 130 5.69 -3.21 19.43
N SER A 131 6.08 -2.02 18.98
CA SER A 131 7.02 -1.76 17.89
C SER A 131 8.32 -1.16 18.42
N ILE A 132 9.41 -1.33 17.67
CA ILE A 132 10.69 -0.65 17.90
C ILE A 132 10.56 0.88 17.94
N LEU A 133 9.49 1.46 17.38
CA LEU A 133 9.21 2.90 17.43
C LEU A 133 9.17 3.42 18.87
N SER A 134 8.64 2.62 19.82
CA SER A 134 8.59 2.99 21.24
C SER A 134 9.98 3.09 21.88
N ALA A 135 10.94 2.34 21.36
CA ALA A 135 12.33 2.41 21.81
C ALA A 135 13.14 3.52 21.12
N MET A 136 12.82 3.80 19.84
CA MET A 136 13.43 4.89 19.05
C MET A 136 12.98 6.26 19.54
N TRP A 137 11.69 6.43 19.75
CA TRP A 137 11.05 7.67 20.16
C TRP A 137 10.12 7.44 21.36
N PRO A 138 10.67 7.28 22.56
CA PRO A 138 9.87 7.01 23.75
C PRO A 138 8.95 8.19 24.09
N GLY A 139 7.74 7.88 24.55
CA GLY A 139 6.79 8.87 25.05
C GLY A 139 5.91 9.56 24.00
N LEU A 140 5.87 9.08 22.75
CA LEU A 140 4.89 9.57 21.77
C LEU A 140 3.46 9.28 22.23
N ARG A 141 2.59 10.27 22.12
CA ARG A 141 1.20 10.17 22.52
C ARG A 141 0.32 9.86 21.30
N LEU A 142 0.00 8.57 21.14
CA LEU A 142 -0.82 8.06 20.05
C LEU A 142 -2.18 7.52 20.53
N ASP A 143 -2.62 7.94 21.72
CA ASP A 143 -3.96 7.71 22.25
C ASP A 143 -5.05 8.42 21.42
N GLY A 144 -6.30 7.99 21.53
CA GLY A 144 -7.41 8.51 20.73
C GLY A 144 -7.58 10.04 20.76
N PRO A 145 -7.60 10.69 21.94
CA PRO A 145 -7.66 12.15 22.05
C PRO A 145 -6.47 12.86 21.39
N SER A 146 -5.23 12.39 21.63
CA SER A 146 -4.01 12.94 21.04
C SER A 146 -4.01 12.82 19.51
N LEU A 147 -4.40 11.66 18.99
CA LEU A 147 -4.57 11.45 17.54
C LEU A 147 -5.60 12.38 16.93
N THR A 148 -6.76 12.52 17.55
CA THR A 148 -7.80 13.44 17.06
C THR A 148 -7.30 14.87 17.02
N GLY A 149 -6.58 15.31 18.07
CA GLY A 149 -5.95 16.62 18.14
C GLY A 149 -4.88 16.81 17.04
N LEU A 150 -4.03 15.83 16.85
CA LEU A 150 -3.00 15.82 15.81
C LEU A 150 -3.61 15.95 14.40
N LEU A 151 -4.56 15.07 14.04
CA LEU A 151 -5.19 15.10 12.73
C LEU A 151 -5.91 16.42 12.43
N ARG A 152 -6.57 17.01 13.43
CA ARG A 152 -7.22 18.32 13.27
C ARG A 152 -6.21 19.46 13.09
N ARG A 153 -5.10 19.48 13.84
CA ARG A 153 -4.04 20.48 13.65
C ARG A 153 -3.41 20.34 12.27
N LEU A 154 -3.07 19.13 11.89
CA LEU A 154 -2.49 18.81 10.60
C LEU A 154 -3.39 19.26 9.46
N GLY A 155 -4.68 18.93 9.49
CA GLY A 155 -5.61 19.31 8.42
C GLY A 155 -5.93 20.82 8.35
N ARG A 156 -5.70 21.59 9.43
CA ARG A 156 -5.75 23.05 9.40
C ARG A 156 -4.56 23.65 8.67
N ASP A 157 -3.43 22.97 8.70
CA ASP A 157 -2.19 23.41 8.05
C ASP A 157 -2.04 22.85 6.64
N ARG A 158 -3.03 23.14 5.79
CA ARG A 158 -3.00 22.72 4.38
C ARG A 158 -1.79 23.29 3.63
N LEU A 159 -1.25 24.43 4.06
CA LEU A 159 -0.08 25.02 3.41
C LEU A 159 1.16 24.14 3.60
N SER A 160 1.43 23.68 4.81
CA SER A 160 2.55 22.77 5.07
C SER A 160 2.35 21.41 4.39
N ILE A 161 1.11 20.87 4.38
CA ILE A 161 0.79 19.65 3.61
C ILE A 161 1.15 19.82 2.13
N ARG A 162 0.72 20.92 1.51
CA ARG A 162 1.01 21.25 0.12
C ARG A 162 2.49 21.43 -0.13
N ALA A 163 3.18 22.14 0.74
CA ALA A 163 4.63 22.35 0.64
C ALA A 163 5.39 21.03 0.73
N PHE A 164 5.03 20.14 1.66
CA PHE A 164 5.60 18.80 1.76
C PHE A 164 5.40 18.00 0.45
N MET A 165 4.18 17.94 -0.07
CA MET A 165 3.88 17.19 -1.30
C MET A 165 4.65 17.74 -2.50
N ARG A 166 4.77 19.07 -2.63
CA ARG A 166 5.60 19.71 -3.66
C ARG A 166 7.09 19.37 -3.50
N SER A 167 7.61 19.38 -2.27
CA SER A 167 9.00 19.01 -1.98
C SER A 167 9.29 17.55 -2.26
N MET A 168 8.33 16.66 -1.98
CA MET A 168 8.42 15.22 -2.32
C MET A 168 8.44 14.97 -3.82
N ALA A 169 7.75 15.80 -4.59
CA ALA A 169 7.63 15.65 -6.03
C ALA A 169 8.97 15.80 -6.77
N GLY A 170 9.91 16.58 -6.26
CA GLY A 170 11.30 16.68 -6.71
C GLY A 170 11.55 17.21 -8.14
N GLY A 171 10.54 17.25 -9.00
CA GLY A 171 10.67 17.52 -10.44
C GLY A 171 11.24 16.32 -11.21
N GLY A 172 10.98 16.25 -12.51
CA GLY A 172 11.51 15.20 -13.41
C GLY A 172 10.51 14.08 -13.73
N ASP A 173 9.25 14.21 -13.30
CA ASP A 173 8.19 13.34 -13.81
C ASP A 173 7.96 13.62 -15.31
N ARG A 174 7.96 12.56 -16.11
CA ARG A 174 7.60 12.64 -17.52
C ARG A 174 6.10 12.61 -17.74
N PHE A 175 5.40 11.90 -16.87
CA PHE A 175 3.95 11.72 -16.94
C PHE A 175 3.33 11.94 -15.58
N LEU A 176 2.21 12.67 -15.58
CA LEU A 176 1.36 12.89 -14.42
C LEU A 176 0.02 12.19 -14.66
N MET A 177 -0.21 11.09 -14.00
CA MET A 177 -1.49 10.37 -14.08
C MET A 177 -2.48 11.01 -13.13
N VAL A 178 -3.64 11.41 -13.65
CA VAL A 178 -4.75 11.90 -12.82
C VAL A 178 -5.77 10.79 -12.66
N ASP A 179 -6.17 10.54 -11.43
CA ASP A 179 -7.25 9.60 -11.14
C ASP A 179 -8.12 10.08 -9.97
N GLY A 180 -9.43 9.85 -10.08
CA GLY A 180 -10.40 10.18 -9.06
C GLY A 180 -10.63 9.03 -8.09
N HIS A 181 -10.65 9.33 -6.79
CA HIS A 181 -10.98 8.36 -5.75
C HIS A 181 -12.13 8.88 -4.87
N ARG A 182 -12.97 7.98 -4.37
CA ARG A 182 -14.15 8.33 -3.58
C ARG A 182 -14.10 7.67 -2.22
N ILE A 183 -14.23 8.49 -1.18
CA ILE A 183 -14.19 8.04 0.21
C ILE A 183 -15.59 8.15 0.80
N LEU A 184 -16.19 7.01 1.12
CA LEU A 184 -17.51 6.96 1.73
C LEU A 184 -17.45 7.46 3.18
N SER A 185 -18.46 8.23 3.59
CA SER A 185 -18.56 8.70 4.97
C SER A 185 -20.00 8.67 5.48
N ALA A 186 -20.20 8.09 6.65
CA ALA A 186 -21.47 8.13 7.37
C ALA A 186 -21.53 9.31 8.37
N SER A 187 -20.49 10.14 8.46
CA SER A 187 -20.44 11.25 9.40
C SER A 187 -21.50 12.31 9.09
N ALA A 188 -22.23 12.74 10.10
CA ALA A 188 -23.19 13.84 9.99
C ALA A 188 -22.51 15.22 10.09
N THR A 189 -21.30 15.28 10.67
CA THR A 189 -20.56 16.53 10.96
C THR A 189 -19.45 16.85 9.95
N LEU A 190 -19.25 15.99 8.96
CA LEU A 190 -18.30 16.20 7.88
C LEU A 190 -19.02 16.95 6.76
N GLU A 191 -18.74 18.25 6.60
CA GLU A 191 -19.42 19.14 5.64
C GLU A 191 -19.12 18.72 4.20
N SER A 192 -17.85 18.42 3.88
CA SER A 192 -17.44 17.95 2.54
C SER A 192 -17.97 16.58 2.16
N ALA A 193 -18.55 15.79 3.10
CA ALA A 193 -19.23 14.54 2.77
C ALA A 193 -20.63 14.83 2.22
N GLU A 194 -20.71 15.09 0.95
CA GLU A 194 -21.95 15.35 0.22
C GLU A 194 -22.43 14.10 -0.53
N LYS A 195 -23.69 14.15 -0.97
CA LYS A 195 -24.27 13.06 -1.74
C LYS A 195 -23.78 13.11 -3.17
N GLY A 196 -23.14 12.04 -3.64
CA GLY A 196 -22.67 11.86 -4.99
C GLY A 196 -22.85 10.41 -5.45
N TYR A 197 -22.61 10.14 -6.73
CA TYR A 197 -22.67 8.79 -7.29
C TYR A 197 -21.34 8.06 -7.06
N ASP A 198 -21.42 6.86 -6.49
CA ASP A 198 -20.26 5.96 -6.42
C ASP A 198 -19.98 5.29 -7.79
N SER A 199 -18.90 4.51 -7.90
CA SER A 199 -18.53 3.78 -9.11
C SER A 199 -19.61 2.80 -9.59
N LYS A 200 -20.52 2.38 -8.72
CA LYS A 200 -21.69 1.52 -9.03
C LYS A 200 -22.98 2.33 -9.27
N ARG A 201 -22.86 3.63 -9.49
CA ARG A 201 -23.97 4.58 -9.66
C ARG A 201 -24.97 4.60 -8.51
N ARG A 202 -24.51 4.33 -7.27
CA ARG A 202 -25.34 4.45 -6.06
C ARG A 202 -25.11 5.83 -5.46
N TYR A 203 -26.17 6.49 -5.06
CA TYR A 203 -26.15 7.82 -4.50
C TYR A 203 -25.86 7.77 -2.99
N LYS A 204 -24.63 8.10 -2.59
CA LYS A 204 -24.14 8.00 -1.23
C LYS A 204 -23.41 9.25 -0.78
N ARG A 205 -23.33 9.46 0.53
CA ARG A 205 -22.46 10.50 1.11
C ARG A 205 -21.00 10.06 0.95
N GLN A 206 -20.23 10.93 0.34
CA GLN A 206 -18.82 10.68 0.03
C GLN A 206 -18.03 11.99 0.01
N VAL A 207 -16.73 11.88 0.09
CA VAL A 207 -15.76 12.92 -0.22
C VAL A 207 -15.05 12.50 -1.49
N ASN A 208 -14.94 13.39 -2.46
CA ASN A 208 -14.18 13.14 -3.68
C ASN A 208 -12.73 13.54 -3.46
N LEU A 209 -11.83 12.75 -4.01
CA LEU A 209 -10.39 12.95 -3.93
C LEU A 209 -9.82 12.83 -5.33
N LEU A 210 -9.06 13.82 -5.74
CA LEU A 210 -8.33 13.79 -6.99
C LEU A 210 -6.84 13.62 -6.68
N TYR A 211 -6.20 12.63 -7.32
CA TYR A 211 -4.80 12.30 -7.14
C TYR A 211 -3.98 12.53 -8.39
N LEU A 212 -2.76 13.04 -8.19
CA LEU A 212 -1.69 13.04 -9.18
C LEU A 212 -0.66 11.97 -8.79
N PHE A 213 -0.35 11.11 -9.75
CA PHE A 213 0.75 10.16 -9.66
C PHE A 213 1.81 10.54 -10.69
N GLY A 214 3.04 10.74 -10.21
CA GLY A 214 4.17 10.98 -11.07
C GLY A 214 4.78 9.68 -11.58
N ILE A 215 5.24 9.67 -12.83
CA ILE A 215 6.06 8.63 -13.43
C ILE A 215 7.25 9.28 -14.10
N GLY A 216 8.45 9.01 -13.64
CA GLY A 216 9.68 9.62 -14.13
C GLY A 216 10.89 8.72 -14.02
N GLY A 217 12.11 9.30 -14.18
CA GLY A 217 13.37 8.59 -14.08
C GLY A 217 13.64 7.99 -12.71
N ASP A 218 13.13 8.61 -11.66
CA ASP A 218 13.33 8.19 -10.26
C ASP A 218 12.25 7.22 -9.75
N GLY A 219 11.39 6.72 -10.65
CA GLY A 219 10.32 5.78 -10.32
C GLY A 219 8.92 6.35 -10.50
N ARG A 220 7.97 5.81 -9.77
CA ARG A 220 6.58 6.26 -9.76
C ARG A 220 6.08 6.43 -8.33
N GLY A 221 5.09 7.31 -8.15
CA GLY A 221 4.48 7.47 -6.83
C GLY A 221 3.39 8.52 -6.77
N PRO A 222 2.63 8.52 -5.66
CA PRO A 222 1.66 9.55 -5.40
C PRO A 222 2.40 10.88 -5.19
N ARG A 223 2.08 11.88 -6.00
CA ARG A 223 2.73 13.18 -6.00
C ARG A 223 1.94 14.23 -5.23
N PHE A 224 0.65 14.28 -5.50
CA PHE A 224 -0.23 15.29 -4.93
C PHE A 224 -1.66 14.78 -4.83
N TYR A 225 -2.43 15.28 -3.87
CA TYR A 225 -3.87 15.06 -3.83
C TYR A 225 -4.61 16.34 -3.44
N LYS A 226 -5.87 16.43 -3.88
CA LYS A 226 -6.80 17.46 -3.42
C LYS A 226 -8.16 16.84 -3.09
N LYS A 227 -8.72 17.27 -1.97
CA LYS A 227 -10.05 16.87 -1.50
C LYS A 227 -11.09 17.82 -2.06
N PHE A 228 -12.23 17.26 -2.49
CA PHE A 228 -13.40 18.00 -2.97
C PHE A 228 -14.68 17.49 -2.30
N PRO A 229 -15.74 18.34 -2.24
CA PRO A 229 -17.06 17.88 -1.84
C PRO A 229 -17.57 16.73 -2.71
N GLY A 230 -18.33 15.82 -2.11
CA GLY A 230 -18.77 14.61 -2.80
C GLY A 230 -19.78 14.84 -3.95
N SER A 231 -20.37 16.01 -4.05
CA SER A 231 -21.28 16.39 -5.14
C SER A 231 -20.55 16.89 -6.40
N ILE A 232 -19.27 17.30 -6.27
CA ILE A 232 -18.51 17.88 -7.38
C ILE A 232 -18.01 16.76 -8.29
N THR A 233 -18.11 16.96 -9.61
CA THR A 233 -17.60 16.05 -10.64
C THR A 233 -16.11 16.29 -10.92
N ASP A 234 -15.43 15.27 -11.44
CA ASP A 234 -13.97 15.29 -11.60
C ASP A 234 -13.48 16.33 -12.64
N ASP A 235 -14.27 16.60 -13.68
CA ASP A 235 -13.94 17.52 -14.77
C ASP A 235 -13.74 18.98 -14.33
N GLY A 236 -14.54 19.47 -13.37
CA GLY A 236 -14.44 20.83 -12.84
C GLY A 236 -13.33 21.04 -11.80
N THR A 237 -12.55 20.01 -11.46
CA THR A 237 -11.61 20.03 -10.33
C THR A 237 -10.14 19.95 -10.72
N VAL A 238 -9.85 19.67 -11.98
CA VAL A 238 -8.49 19.48 -12.52
C VAL A 238 -7.66 20.74 -12.38
N GLU A 239 -8.24 21.90 -12.71
CA GLU A 239 -7.54 23.19 -12.61
C GLU A 239 -6.99 23.45 -11.21
N GLU A 240 -7.85 23.34 -10.19
CA GLU A 240 -7.43 23.57 -8.81
C GLU A 240 -6.34 22.58 -8.36
N LEU A 241 -6.45 21.32 -8.80
CA LEU A 241 -5.44 20.30 -8.49
C LEU A 241 -4.09 20.67 -9.09
N LEU A 242 -4.02 20.98 -10.40
CA LEU A 242 -2.79 21.27 -11.12
C LEU A 242 -2.12 22.55 -10.60
N ARG A 243 -2.90 23.63 -10.38
CA ARG A 243 -2.38 24.88 -9.80
C ARG A 243 -1.86 24.69 -8.38
N GLU A 244 -2.59 23.94 -7.53
CA GLU A 244 -2.11 23.64 -6.17
C GLU A 244 -0.91 22.69 -6.17
N ALA A 245 -0.79 21.78 -7.11
CA ALA A 245 0.38 20.93 -7.26
C ALA A 245 1.62 21.70 -7.72
N GLY A 246 1.42 22.84 -8.42
CA GLY A 246 2.51 23.69 -8.89
C GLY A 246 3.28 23.10 -10.06
N VAL A 247 2.58 22.41 -10.95
CA VAL A 247 3.17 21.72 -12.13
C VAL A 247 3.25 22.62 -13.37
N GLU A 248 2.86 23.88 -13.26
CA GLU A 248 2.91 24.87 -14.33
C GLU A 248 4.32 25.04 -14.89
N GLY A 249 4.48 24.93 -16.21
CA GLY A 249 5.77 25.04 -16.90
C GLY A 249 6.69 23.84 -16.73
N GLU A 250 6.25 22.75 -16.13
CA GLU A 250 7.02 21.51 -16.09
C GLU A 250 6.99 20.80 -17.46
N ASP A 251 8.12 20.22 -17.88
CA ASP A 251 8.16 19.38 -19.10
C ASP A 251 7.58 17.99 -18.80
N CYS A 252 6.27 17.96 -18.58
CA CYS A 252 5.55 16.73 -18.30
C CYS A 252 4.24 16.61 -19.08
N THR A 253 3.69 15.42 -19.14
CA THR A 253 2.47 15.09 -19.88
C THR A 253 1.40 14.58 -18.91
N LEU A 254 0.24 15.27 -18.88
CA LEU A 254 -0.92 14.84 -18.11
C LEU A 254 -1.62 13.66 -18.78
N VAL A 255 -1.88 12.60 -18.03
CA VAL A 255 -2.62 11.42 -18.51
C VAL A 255 -3.88 11.25 -17.66
N GLY A 256 -5.04 11.38 -18.28
CA GLY A 256 -6.32 11.25 -17.59
C GLY A 256 -7.20 10.14 -18.16
N ASP A 257 -8.33 9.89 -17.49
CA ASP A 257 -9.38 9.06 -18.06
C ASP A 257 -10.36 9.92 -18.89
N LYS A 258 -11.37 9.26 -19.47
CA LYS A 258 -12.38 9.98 -20.26
C LYS A 258 -13.24 10.95 -19.45
N GLY A 259 -13.27 10.83 -18.12
CA GLY A 259 -13.96 11.76 -17.21
C GLY A 259 -13.32 13.15 -17.18
N PHE A 260 -12.07 13.25 -17.67
CA PHE A 260 -11.34 14.51 -17.80
C PHE A 260 -11.44 15.12 -19.19
N TYR A 261 -12.23 14.51 -20.09
CA TYR A 261 -12.44 15.01 -21.44
C TYR A 261 -13.39 16.21 -21.43
N SER A 262 -12.83 17.41 -21.63
CA SER A 262 -13.56 18.62 -22.01
C SER A 262 -12.62 19.54 -22.81
N ASN A 263 -13.15 20.43 -23.59
CA ASN A 263 -12.31 21.38 -24.32
C ASN A 263 -11.62 22.33 -23.34
N GLU A 264 -12.31 22.74 -22.31
CA GLU A 264 -11.78 23.60 -21.24
C GLU A 264 -10.56 22.98 -20.56
N ASN A 265 -10.58 21.66 -20.32
CA ASN A 265 -9.44 20.96 -19.73
C ASN A 265 -8.25 20.86 -20.72
N PHE A 266 -8.48 20.69 -22.02
CA PHE A 266 -7.39 20.74 -23.00
C PHE A 266 -6.75 22.13 -23.05
N ASP A 267 -7.56 23.18 -23.12
CA ASP A 267 -7.11 24.57 -23.16
C ASP A 267 -6.32 24.91 -21.88
N LEU A 268 -6.81 24.49 -20.72
CA LEU A 268 -6.12 24.64 -19.44
C LEU A 268 -4.75 23.96 -19.42
N VAL A 269 -4.67 22.70 -19.85
CA VAL A 269 -3.40 21.93 -19.82
C VAL A 269 -2.39 22.58 -20.79
N GLU A 270 -2.83 23.06 -21.95
CA GLU A 270 -1.98 23.79 -22.90
C GLU A 270 -1.55 25.16 -22.34
N GLU A 271 -2.45 25.90 -21.67
CA GLU A 271 -2.13 27.16 -20.96
C GLU A 271 -1.05 26.96 -19.90
N LEU A 272 -1.12 25.83 -19.16
CA LEU A 272 -0.12 25.48 -18.16
C LEU A 272 1.22 24.99 -18.76
N GLY A 273 1.32 24.92 -20.09
CA GLY A 273 2.52 24.47 -20.79
C GLY A 273 2.77 22.97 -20.71
N LEU A 274 1.74 22.16 -20.44
CA LEU A 274 1.83 20.70 -20.26
C LEU A 274 1.45 19.96 -21.54
N GLY A 275 2.02 18.76 -21.73
CA GLY A 275 1.48 17.78 -22.65
C GLY A 275 0.23 17.10 -22.08
N TYR A 276 -0.57 16.45 -22.95
CA TYR A 276 -1.68 15.63 -22.49
C TYR A 276 -1.86 14.35 -23.31
N ILE A 277 -2.43 13.32 -22.68
CA ILE A 277 -2.87 12.04 -23.24
C ILE A 277 -4.22 11.72 -22.59
N ILE A 278 -5.33 12.06 -23.25
CA ILE A 278 -6.69 11.93 -22.69
C ILE A 278 -7.59 11.24 -23.70
N PRO A 279 -8.34 10.19 -23.31
CA PRO A 279 -9.27 9.53 -24.22
C PRO A 279 -10.50 10.39 -24.48
N LEU A 280 -10.95 10.35 -25.72
CA LEU A 280 -12.18 10.97 -26.19
C LEU A 280 -13.39 10.09 -25.86
N ASP A 281 -14.56 10.72 -25.72
CA ASP A 281 -15.81 9.99 -25.78
C ASP A 281 -16.01 9.41 -27.20
N ARG A 282 -16.55 8.20 -27.29
CA ARG A 282 -16.82 7.53 -28.58
C ARG A 282 -17.84 8.26 -29.45
N GLY A 283 -18.66 9.13 -28.85
CA GLY A 283 -19.59 10.02 -29.52
C GLY A 283 -18.98 11.35 -29.98
N SER A 284 -17.67 11.55 -29.78
CA SER A 284 -17.01 12.80 -30.20
C SER A 284 -17.11 13.01 -31.71
N LYS A 285 -17.42 14.24 -32.12
CA LYS A 285 -17.50 14.62 -33.52
C LYS A 285 -16.22 14.37 -34.30
N VAL A 286 -15.06 14.40 -33.65
CA VAL A 286 -13.76 14.10 -34.27
C VAL A 286 -13.69 12.66 -34.78
N LEU A 287 -14.51 11.76 -34.23
CA LEU A 287 -14.53 10.33 -34.61
C LEU A 287 -15.61 10.01 -35.64
N GLU A 288 -16.42 11.01 -36.07
CA GLU A 288 -17.50 10.80 -37.01
C GLU A 288 -16.95 10.39 -38.37
N GLY A 289 -17.31 9.19 -38.84
CA GLY A 289 -16.79 8.62 -40.08
C GLY A 289 -15.37 8.07 -40.03
N GLU A 290 -14.66 8.25 -38.92
CA GLU A 290 -13.26 7.89 -38.80
C GLU A 290 -13.04 6.43 -38.35
N VAL A 291 -14.05 5.80 -37.71
CA VAL A 291 -13.95 4.40 -37.21
C VAL A 291 -14.06 3.42 -38.39
N PRO A 292 -12.98 2.66 -38.69
CA PRO A 292 -13.01 1.75 -39.83
C PRO A 292 -13.98 0.59 -39.61
N PRO A 293 -14.59 0.03 -40.66
CA PRO A 293 -15.51 -1.11 -40.57
C PRO A 293 -14.80 -2.43 -40.23
N SER A 294 -13.48 -2.50 -40.40
CA SER A 294 -12.65 -3.66 -40.08
C SER A 294 -11.26 -3.26 -39.62
N HIS A 295 -10.53 -4.18 -39.03
CA HIS A 295 -9.16 -3.96 -38.54
C HIS A 295 -8.17 -3.52 -39.64
N VAL A 296 -8.39 -3.91 -40.89
CA VAL A 296 -7.54 -3.54 -42.02
C VAL A 296 -7.55 -2.01 -42.26
N GLY A 297 -8.68 -1.37 -42.03
CA GLY A 297 -8.82 0.09 -42.23
C GLY A 297 -8.06 0.96 -41.21
N TYR A 298 -7.47 0.36 -40.16
CA TYR A 298 -6.67 1.12 -39.19
C TYR A 298 -5.28 1.51 -39.74
N GLY A 299 -4.76 0.80 -40.71
CA GLY A 299 -3.53 1.15 -41.43
C GLY A 299 -2.24 0.78 -40.69
N SER A 300 -2.25 0.59 -39.38
CA SER A 300 -1.09 0.13 -38.60
C SER A 300 -1.50 -0.81 -37.47
N ALA A 301 -0.54 -1.62 -37.01
CA ALA A 301 -0.74 -2.49 -35.84
C ALA A 301 0.59 -2.69 -35.08
N PHE A 302 0.48 -2.95 -33.78
CA PHE A 302 1.62 -3.27 -32.93
C PHE A 302 1.25 -4.32 -31.87
N SER A 303 2.26 -4.93 -31.27
CA SER A 303 2.07 -5.89 -30.18
C SER A 303 2.11 -5.20 -28.81
N PHE A 304 1.10 -5.46 -27.98
CA PHE A 304 1.06 -5.00 -26.60
C PHE A 304 0.65 -6.15 -25.67
N ARG A 305 1.50 -6.54 -24.72
CA ARG A 305 1.25 -7.66 -23.79
C ARG A 305 0.72 -8.92 -24.48
N ARG A 306 1.38 -9.35 -25.57
CA ARG A 306 1.03 -10.51 -26.43
C ARG A 306 -0.31 -10.39 -27.17
N ARG A 307 -0.82 -9.16 -27.39
CA ARG A 307 -2.03 -8.88 -28.16
C ARG A 307 -1.69 -7.94 -29.31
N SER A 308 -2.38 -8.10 -30.43
CA SER A 308 -2.30 -7.16 -31.55
C SER A 308 -3.26 -6.00 -31.33
N ILE A 309 -2.75 -4.80 -31.32
CA ILE A 309 -3.54 -3.55 -31.25
C ILE A 309 -3.46 -2.89 -32.62
N TYR A 310 -4.60 -2.59 -33.20
CA TYR A 310 -4.69 -1.86 -34.47
C TYR A 310 -4.80 -0.36 -34.18
N ALA A 311 -4.17 0.48 -34.99
CA ALA A 311 -4.12 1.90 -34.76
C ALA A 311 -4.30 2.72 -36.04
N LYS A 312 -5.12 3.75 -35.97
CA LYS A 312 -5.29 4.79 -36.99
C LYS A 312 -4.95 6.14 -36.35
N ARG A 313 -4.23 6.99 -37.10
CA ARG A 313 -3.88 8.33 -36.69
C ARG A 313 -4.76 9.33 -37.43
N ILE A 314 -5.34 10.30 -36.69
CA ILE A 314 -6.20 11.34 -37.19
C ILE A 314 -5.55 12.67 -36.81
N GLU A 315 -5.12 13.45 -37.79
CA GLU A 315 -4.38 14.70 -37.58
C GLU A 315 -5.35 15.85 -37.30
N GLY A 316 -4.99 16.73 -36.38
CA GLY A 316 -5.62 18.00 -36.10
C GLY A 316 -4.60 19.12 -36.02
N GLU A 317 -5.06 20.36 -35.81
CA GLU A 317 -4.18 21.51 -35.65
C GLU A 317 -3.61 21.50 -34.20
N GLY A 318 -2.29 21.27 -34.10
CA GLY A 318 -1.60 21.20 -32.80
C GLY A 318 -1.85 19.92 -31.96
N TRP A 319 -2.66 18.99 -32.47
CA TRP A 319 -2.97 17.73 -31.77
C TRP A 319 -3.15 16.56 -32.73
N VAL A 320 -3.14 15.36 -32.19
CA VAL A 320 -3.43 14.14 -32.94
C VAL A 320 -4.33 13.22 -32.10
N VAL A 321 -5.25 12.53 -32.79
CA VAL A 321 -6.02 11.45 -32.17
C VAL A 321 -5.47 10.12 -32.67
N HIS A 322 -5.10 9.27 -31.73
CA HIS A 322 -4.79 7.88 -31.98
C HIS A 322 -6.03 7.03 -31.67
N LEU A 323 -6.65 6.51 -32.75
CA LEU A 323 -7.79 5.61 -32.66
C LEU A 323 -7.29 4.17 -32.65
N PHE A 324 -7.55 3.43 -31.58
CA PHE A 324 -7.14 2.06 -31.38
C PHE A 324 -8.33 1.10 -31.48
N LEU A 325 -8.08 -0.11 -31.99
CA LEU A 325 -8.95 -1.27 -31.82
C LEU A 325 -8.19 -2.32 -31.02
N ASP A 326 -8.69 -2.66 -29.85
CA ASP A 326 -8.20 -3.77 -28.99
C ASP A 326 -9.19 -4.95 -29.14
N PRO A 327 -8.82 -6.06 -29.80
CA PRO A 327 -9.69 -7.22 -29.96
C PRO A 327 -10.11 -7.88 -28.65
N HIS A 328 -9.29 -7.77 -27.62
CA HIS A 328 -9.64 -8.28 -26.29
C HIS A 328 -10.74 -7.44 -25.64
N LEU A 329 -10.60 -6.11 -25.68
CA LEU A 329 -11.64 -5.18 -25.21
C LEU A 329 -12.94 -5.38 -26.00
N LEU A 330 -12.86 -5.62 -27.32
CA LEU A 330 -14.03 -5.92 -28.13
C LEU A 330 -14.75 -7.19 -27.65
N ALA A 331 -14.00 -8.24 -27.33
CA ALA A 331 -14.57 -9.49 -26.81
C ALA A 331 -15.22 -9.28 -25.43
N GLU A 332 -14.56 -8.57 -24.52
CA GLU A 332 -15.09 -8.24 -23.19
C GLU A 332 -16.36 -7.39 -23.29
N GLU A 333 -16.37 -6.31 -24.08
CA GLU A 333 -17.54 -5.45 -24.25
C GLU A 333 -18.71 -6.20 -24.92
N SER A 334 -18.41 -7.10 -25.85
CA SER A 334 -19.43 -7.95 -26.47
C SER A 334 -20.05 -8.92 -25.47
N ALA A 335 -19.26 -9.56 -24.63
CA ALA A 335 -19.73 -10.46 -23.57
C ALA A 335 -20.58 -9.70 -22.54
N ASP A 336 -20.13 -8.53 -22.10
CA ASP A 336 -20.87 -7.63 -21.19
C ASP A 336 -22.22 -7.22 -21.76
N LEU A 337 -22.26 -6.89 -23.05
CA LEU A 337 -23.50 -6.51 -23.72
C LEU A 337 -24.52 -7.66 -23.71
N VAL A 338 -24.07 -8.88 -24.04
CA VAL A 338 -24.92 -10.08 -24.02
C VAL A 338 -25.41 -10.33 -22.59
N ALA A 339 -24.52 -10.30 -21.59
CA ALA A 339 -24.90 -10.51 -20.18
C ALA A 339 -25.93 -9.48 -19.68
N ARG A 340 -25.80 -8.22 -20.08
CA ARG A 340 -26.80 -7.16 -19.75
C ARG A 340 -28.16 -7.44 -20.41
N LEU A 341 -28.14 -7.91 -21.65
CA LEU A 341 -29.34 -8.27 -22.37
C LEU A 341 -30.05 -9.47 -21.73
N GLU A 342 -29.32 -10.52 -21.41
CA GLU A 342 -29.84 -11.69 -20.70
C GLU A 342 -30.48 -11.30 -19.35
N ASN A 343 -29.83 -10.46 -18.56
CA ASN A 343 -30.38 -9.94 -17.32
C ASN A 343 -31.67 -9.12 -17.54
N LYS A 344 -31.71 -8.30 -18.61
CA LYS A 344 -32.89 -7.52 -18.98
C LYS A 344 -34.03 -8.46 -19.39
N ASN A 345 -33.77 -9.45 -20.22
CA ASN A 345 -34.74 -10.43 -20.67
C ASN A 345 -35.29 -11.30 -19.51
N ALA A 346 -34.41 -11.73 -18.60
CA ALA A 346 -34.83 -12.41 -17.36
C ALA A 346 -35.75 -11.53 -16.50
N GLY A 347 -35.49 -10.22 -16.43
CA GLY A 347 -36.34 -9.24 -15.77
C GLY A 347 -37.69 -9.07 -16.45
N LEU A 348 -37.75 -9.03 -17.77
CA LEU A 348 -38.99 -8.98 -18.57
C LEU A 348 -39.83 -10.25 -18.39
N ASP A 349 -39.20 -11.41 -18.49
CA ASP A 349 -39.86 -12.70 -18.29
C ASP A 349 -40.45 -12.84 -16.87
N LYS A 350 -39.70 -12.40 -15.84
CA LYS A 350 -40.22 -12.37 -14.46
C LYS A 350 -41.46 -11.49 -14.33
N LYS A 351 -41.47 -10.32 -14.96
CA LYS A 351 -42.66 -9.40 -14.96
C LYS A 351 -43.82 -10.03 -15.71
N ARG A 352 -43.59 -10.62 -16.87
CA ARG A 352 -44.57 -11.33 -17.69
C ARG A 352 -45.25 -12.47 -16.92
N ARG A 353 -44.44 -13.35 -16.31
CA ARG A 353 -44.94 -14.45 -15.47
C ARG A 353 -45.76 -13.96 -14.27
N ALA A 354 -45.33 -12.88 -13.62
CA ALA A 354 -46.05 -12.29 -12.50
C ALA A 354 -47.41 -11.73 -12.92
N GLU A 355 -47.47 -11.08 -14.10
CA GLU A 355 -48.72 -10.55 -14.64
C GLU A 355 -49.69 -11.66 -15.07
N HIS A 356 -49.18 -12.72 -15.73
CA HIS A 356 -50.04 -13.89 -16.03
C HIS A 356 -50.65 -14.51 -14.76
N LYS A 357 -49.88 -14.64 -13.68
CA LYS A 357 -50.38 -15.11 -12.38
C LYS A 357 -51.43 -14.16 -11.77
N ARG A 358 -51.32 -12.84 -11.98
CA ARG A 358 -52.34 -11.86 -11.54
C ARG A 358 -53.62 -11.95 -12.36
N ARG A 359 -53.49 -12.06 -13.69
CA ARG A 359 -54.62 -12.23 -14.60
C ARG A 359 -55.42 -13.50 -14.29
N ALA A 360 -54.77 -14.61 -14.03
CA ALA A 360 -55.38 -15.86 -13.60
C ALA A 360 -56.21 -15.73 -12.29
N LYS A 361 -55.91 -14.70 -11.48
CA LYS A 361 -56.66 -14.38 -10.24
C LYS A 361 -57.63 -13.21 -10.39
N GLY A 362 -57.91 -12.75 -11.63
CA GLY A 362 -58.77 -11.59 -11.88
C GLY A 362 -58.19 -10.24 -11.43
N LYS A 363 -56.87 -10.15 -11.19
CA LYS A 363 -56.15 -8.98 -10.66
C LYS A 363 -55.09 -8.44 -11.62
N GLY A 364 -55.26 -8.64 -12.93
CA GLY A 364 -54.36 -8.10 -13.95
C GLY A 364 -54.24 -6.58 -13.87
N ARG A 365 -53.06 -6.05 -14.13
CA ARG A 365 -52.74 -4.60 -14.06
C ARG A 365 -52.31 -4.03 -15.39
N LEU A 366 -51.75 -4.84 -16.30
CA LEU A 366 -51.25 -4.41 -17.58
C LEU A 366 -52.29 -4.62 -18.68
N THR A 367 -52.30 -3.76 -19.67
CA THR A 367 -53.06 -3.93 -20.92
C THR A 367 -52.43 -5.05 -21.78
N GLU A 368 -53.12 -5.49 -22.82
CA GLU A 368 -52.57 -6.49 -23.77
C GLU A 368 -51.32 -5.92 -24.49
N ALA A 369 -51.32 -4.65 -24.87
CA ALA A 369 -50.19 -3.98 -25.49
C ALA A 369 -48.98 -3.90 -24.54
N GLU A 370 -49.20 -3.54 -23.28
CA GLU A 370 -48.11 -3.50 -22.28
C GLU A 370 -47.56 -4.91 -21.96
N LEU A 371 -48.40 -5.95 -22.03
CA LEU A 371 -47.95 -7.32 -21.84
C LEU A 371 -47.13 -7.82 -23.04
N ALA A 372 -47.55 -7.46 -24.27
CA ALA A 372 -46.77 -7.73 -25.49
C ALA A 372 -45.42 -7.02 -25.48
N ALA A 373 -45.36 -5.82 -24.92
CA ALA A 373 -44.07 -5.08 -24.75
C ALA A 373 -43.09 -5.73 -23.76
N LEU A 374 -43.50 -6.75 -23.01
CA LEU A 374 -42.64 -7.57 -22.16
C LEU A 374 -42.02 -8.79 -22.88
N GLU A 375 -42.01 -8.79 -24.19
CA GLU A 375 -41.35 -9.82 -24.98
C GLU A 375 -39.81 -9.77 -24.84
N GLU A 376 -39.19 -10.92 -25.13
CA GLU A 376 -37.73 -11.02 -25.13
C GLU A 376 -37.13 -10.17 -26.27
N ILE A 377 -36.11 -9.40 -25.95
CA ILE A 377 -35.39 -8.57 -26.89
C ILE A 377 -34.37 -9.47 -27.60
N PRO A 378 -34.43 -9.62 -28.94
CA PRO A 378 -33.47 -10.42 -29.69
C PRO A 378 -32.06 -9.82 -29.58
N VAL A 379 -31.04 -10.69 -29.45
CA VAL A 379 -29.63 -10.27 -29.36
C VAL A 379 -29.24 -9.41 -30.56
N ILE A 380 -29.70 -9.76 -31.76
CA ILE A 380 -29.33 -9.08 -33.00
C ILE A 380 -29.87 -7.64 -33.07
N GLU A 381 -31.05 -7.38 -32.50
CA GLU A 381 -31.64 -6.04 -32.44
C GLU A 381 -30.96 -5.14 -31.40
N HIS A 382 -30.45 -5.76 -30.32
CA HIS A 382 -29.83 -5.02 -29.24
C HIS A 382 -28.39 -4.61 -29.54
N VAL A 383 -27.77 -5.28 -30.50
CA VAL A 383 -26.35 -5.14 -30.75
C VAL A 383 -25.97 -3.86 -31.51
N GLY A 384 -26.89 -3.17 -32.12
CA GLY A 384 -26.68 -1.89 -32.80
C GLY A 384 -25.43 -1.80 -33.67
N ASP A 385 -24.90 -0.60 -33.86
CA ASP A 385 -23.64 -0.37 -34.56
C ASP A 385 -22.45 -0.75 -33.68
N ARG A 386 -21.89 -1.93 -33.92
CA ARG A 386 -20.74 -2.47 -33.17
C ARG A 386 -19.39 -1.86 -33.54
N ARG A 387 -19.32 -0.98 -34.55
CA ARG A 387 -18.04 -0.46 -35.05
C ARG A 387 -17.21 0.23 -33.97
N VAL A 388 -17.86 0.87 -33.01
CA VAL A 388 -17.17 1.56 -31.90
C VAL A 388 -16.77 0.64 -30.74
N MET A 389 -17.26 -0.63 -30.70
CA MET A 389 -16.88 -1.56 -29.63
C MET A 389 -15.41 -1.96 -29.78
N GLY A 390 -14.74 -2.12 -28.64
CA GLY A 390 -13.31 -2.42 -28.61
C GLY A 390 -12.41 -1.25 -29.00
N THR A 391 -12.98 -0.06 -29.31
CA THR A 391 -12.19 1.09 -29.69
C THR A 391 -11.83 1.96 -28.48
N ILE A 392 -10.64 2.57 -28.56
CA ILE A 392 -10.17 3.61 -27.66
C ILE A 392 -9.61 4.72 -28.54
N ALA A 393 -10.13 5.94 -28.42
CA ALA A 393 -9.60 7.10 -29.10
C ALA A 393 -8.90 8.01 -28.10
N ILE A 394 -7.65 8.34 -28.33
CA ILE A 394 -6.82 9.13 -27.41
C ILE A 394 -6.34 10.37 -28.14
N ARG A 395 -6.71 11.54 -27.64
CA ARG A 395 -6.19 12.83 -28.11
C ARG A 395 -4.93 13.19 -27.32
N THR A 396 -3.94 13.74 -28.04
CA THR A 396 -2.69 14.22 -27.44
C THR A 396 -2.12 15.39 -28.26
N ASN A 397 -1.46 16.34 -27.59
CA ASN A 397 -0.63 17.37 -28.22
C ASN A 397 0.85 16.93 -28.32
N ARG A 398 1.20 15.74 -27.85
CA ARG A 398 2.54 15.15 -27.97
C ARG A 398 2.71 14.51 -29.36
N LEU A 399 3.02 15.36 -30.34
CA LEU A 399 3.19 14.96 -31.74
C LEU A 399 4.43 14.08 -31.97
N ASP A 400 5.37 14.10 -31.04
CA ASP A 400 6.59 13.31 -31.00
C ASP A 400 6.35 11.82 -30.66
N LEU A 401 5.19 11.49 -30.05
CA LEU A 401 4.86 10.14 -29.65
C LEU A 401 4.17 9.35 -30.76
N ASN A 402 4.60 8.12 -30.97
CA ASN A 402 3.90 7.20 -31.87
C ASN A 402 2.74 6.47 -31.19
N SER A 403 1.88 5.80 -31.98
CA SER A 403 0.66 5.14 -31.47
C SER A 403 0.96 4.09 -30.39
N ASN A 404 2.05 3.31 -30.54
CA ASN A 404 2.44 2.32 -29.52
C ASN A 404 2.81 2.97 -28.18
N GLN A 405 3.57 4.08 -28.23
CA GLN A 405 3.96 4.80 -27.02
C GLN A 405 2.74 5.43 -26.34
N VAL A 406 1.87 6.10 -27.08
CA VAL A 406 0.63 6.69 -26.51
C VAL A 406 -0.26 5.63 -25.87
N TYR A 407 -0.43 4.47 -26.53
CA TYR A 407 -1.22 3.37 -25.99
C TYR A 407 -0.58 2.80 -24.71
N ALA A 408 0.73 2.58 -24.71
CA ALA A 408 1.45 2.04 -23.57
C ALA A 408 1.37 2.97 -22.36
N ILE A 409 1.62 4.27 -22.55
CA ILE A 409 1.53 5.30 -21.50
C ILE A 409 0.11 5.34 -20.92
N TYR A 410 -0.91 5.39 -21.78
CA TYR A 410 -2.30 5.39 -21.31
C TYR A 410 -2.65 4.13 -20.50
N LYS A 411 -2.14 2.97 -20.91
CA LYS A 411 -2.39 1.70 -20.20
C LYS A 411 -1.67 1.61 -18.84
N GLU A 412 -0.62 2.39 -18.60
CA GLU A 412 -0.01 2.48 -17.27
C GLU A 412 -0.97 3.06 -16.23
N ARG A 413 -1.97 3.83 -16.61
CA ARG A 413 -3.03 4.31 -15.69
C ARG A 413 -3.74 3.15 -14.98
N GLN A 414 -3.88 2.00 -15.62
CA GLN A 414 -4.47 0.80 -15.00
C GLN A 414 -3.69 0.33 -13.77
N SER A 415 -2.39 0.59 -13.72
CA SER A 415 -1.57 0.25 -12.56
C SER A 415 -1.93 1.08 -11.32
N ILE A 416 -2.37 2.33 -11.53
CA ILE A 416 -2.82 3.23 -10.46
C ILE A 416 -4.18 2.79 -9.94
N GLU A 417 -5.10 2.41 -10.82
CA GLU A 417 -6.39 1.85 -10.41
C GLU A 417 -6.22 0.57 -9.56
N GLN A 418 -5.26 -0.29 -9.94
CA GLN A 418 -4.92 -1.48 -9.16
C GLN A 418 -4.29 -1.11 -7.82
N LEU A 419 -3.47 -0.05 -7.78
CA LEU A 419 -2.90 0.47 -6.54
C LEU A 419 -4.01 0.93 -5.58
N PHE A 420 -4.97 1.74 -6.05
CA PHE A 420 -6.11 2.16 -5.24
C PHE A 420 -6.92 0.96 -4.74
N LYS A 421 -7.22 -0.01 -5.59
CA LYS A 421 -7.91 -1.24 -5.17
C LYS A 421 -7.14 -2.00 -4.09
N THR A 422 -5.84 -2.13 -4.24
CA THR A 422 -4.98 -2.74 -3.23
C THR A 422 -5.03 -1.94 -1.93
N TYR A 423 -4.97 -0.61 -2.03
CA TYR A 423 -4.98 0.29 -0.89
C TYR A 423 -6.32 0.28 -0.15
N ASP A 424 -7.43 0.23 -0.89
CA ASP A 424 -8.78 0.09 -0.33
C ASP A 424 -8.95 -1.24 0.41
N CYS A 425 -8.53 -2.35 -0.21
CA CYS A 425 -8.64 -3.68 0.39
C CYS A 425 -7.72 -3.85 1.62
N THR A 426 -6.49 -3.32 1.55
CA THR A 426 -5.48 -3.52 2.60
C THR A 426 -5.64 -2.51 3.74
N TYR A 427 -5.96 -1.25 3.43
CA TYR A 427 -5.96 -0.15 4.39
C TYR A 427 -7.32 0.51 4.62
N GLU A 428 -8.41 -0.05 4.05
CA GLU A 428 -9.77 0.49 4.18
C GLU A 428 -9.83 1.99 3.82
N PHE A 429 -9.20 2.36 2.68
CA PHE A 429 -9.11 3.76 2.27
C PHE A 429 -10.38 4.28 1.59
N ASP A 430 -11.25 3.39 1.13
CA ASP A 430 -12.54 3.69 0.49
C ASP A 430 -13.61 4.22 1.47
N ALA A 431 -13.35 4.20 2.77
CA ALA A 431 -14.28 4.67 3.80
C ALA A 431 -13.57 5.40 4.95
N SER A 432 -14.20 6.43 5.47
CA SER A 432 -13.68 7.21 6.59
C SER A 432 -14.69 7.38 7.72
N TYR A 433 -14.19 7.27 8.96
CA TYR A 433 -14.95 7.54 10.20
C TYR A 433 -14.59 8.91 10.81
N MET A 434 -13.90 9.78 10.06
CA MET A 434 -13.49 11.09 10.54
C MET A 434 -14.70 12.01 10.75
N GLN A 435 -14.63 12.79 11.83
CA GLN A 435 -15.64 13.76 12.23
C GLN A 435 -15.10 15.18 12.00
N GLY A 436 -15.46 15.81 10.86
CA GLY A 436 -15.09 17.16 10.49
C GLY A 436 -13.94 17.26 9.50
N ASP A 437 -13.96 18.35 8.73
CA ASP A 437 -13.15 18.56 7.52
C ASP A 437 -11.64 18.68 7.77
N PHE A 438 -11.23 19.20 8.92
CA PHE A 438 -9.82 19.22 9.29
C PHE A 438 -9.31 17.83 9.69
N ALA A 439 -10.14 17.03 10.35
CA ALA A 439 -9.71 15.70 10.76
C ALA A 439 -9.54 14.77 9.54
N ILE A 440 -10.45 14.85 8.55
CA ILE A 440 -10.30 14.05 7.34
C ILE A 440 -9.11 14.53 6.51
N GLU A 441 -8.82 15.82 6.42
CA GLU A 441 -7.63 16.33 5.72
C GLU A 441 -6.34 15.78 6.32
N GLY A 442 -6.19 15.81 7.65
CA GLY A 442 -5.04 15.22 8.33
C GLY A 442 -4.95 13.70 8.13
N TRP A 443 -6.10 13.01 8.12
CA TRP A 443 -6.16 11.58 7.83
C TRP A 443 -5.77 11.27 6.38
N LEU A 444 -6.17 12.09 5.41
CA LEU A 444 -5.77 11.97 4.01
C LEU A 444 -4.27 12.12 3.84
N PHE A 445 -3.66 13.11 4.50
CA PHE A 445 -2.22 13.30 4.44
C PHE A 445 -1.46 12.11 5.04
N LEU A 446 -1.92 11.57 6.16
CA LEU A 446 -1.34 10.37 6.74
C LEU A 446 -1.42 9.17 5.78
N ASN A 447 -2.56 8.99 5.10
CA ASN A 447 -2.71 7.95 4.07
C ASN A 447 -1.80 8.20 2.86
N HIS A 448 -1.60 9.45 2.48
CA HIS A 448 -0.67 9.81 1.41
C HIS A 448 0.78 9.38 1.75
N LEU A 449 1.25 9.65 2.99
CA LEU A 449 2.55 9.17 3.45
C LEU A 449 2.66 7.64 3.39
N THR A 450 1.63 6.94 3.87
CA THR A 450 1.59 5.47 3.83
C THR A 450 1.58 4.96 2.39
N MET A 451 0.88 5.62 1.47
CA MET A 451 0.82 5.26 0.05
C MET A 451 2.18 5.43 -0.63
N ILE A 452 2.94 6.48 -0.32
CA ILE A 452 4.31 6.63 -0.83
C ILE A 452 5.17 5.43 -0.42
N MET A 453 5.12 5.05 0.86
CA MET A 453 5.88 3.90 1.38
C MET A 453 5.44 2.58 0.72
N ALA A 454 4.13 2.39 0.52
CA ALA A 454 3.57 1.19 -0.10
C ALA A 454 3.98 1.07 -1.57
N VAL A 455 3.94 2.16 -2.33
CA VAL A 455 4.37 2.17 -3.74
C VAL A 455 5.83 1.81 -3.87
N ARG A 456 6.72 2.33 -3.02
CA ARG A 456 8.15 1.98 -3.01
C ARG A 456 8.38 0.49 -2.82
N VAL A 457 7.64 -0.15 -1.92
CA VAL A 457 7.71 -1.61 -1.73
C VAL A 457 7.20 -2.36 -2.95
N LEU A 458 6.07 -1.94 -3.53
CA LEU A 458 5.52 -2.56 -4.74
C LEU A 458 6.46 -2.41 -5.94
N ASP A 459 7.11 -1.26 -6.09
CA ASP A 459 8.08 -1.02 -7.15
C ASP A 459 9.33 -1.89 -6.96
N MET A 460 9.85 -2.01 -5.75
CA MET A 460 10.95 -2.94 -5.45
C MET A 460 10.59 -4.38 -5.83
N ILE A 461 9.39 -4.87 -5.45
CA ILE A 461 8.94 -6.22 -5.79
C ILE A 461 8.82 -6.39 -7.31
N ARG A 462 8.29 -5.38 -8.01
CA ARG A 462 8.14 -5.39 -9.48
C ARG A 462 9.49 -5.40 -10.19
N ASP A 463 10.41 -4.54 -9.77
CA ASP A 463 11.71 -4.36 -10.42
C ASP A 463 12.60 -5.60 -10.26
N LEU A 464 12.36 -6.38 -9.21
CA LEU A 464 12.95 -7.71 -9.01
C LEU A 464 12.22 -8.83 -9.78
N GLY A 465 11.11 -8.54 -10.47
CA GLY A 465 10.30 -9.53 -11.19
C GLY A 465 9.56 -10.52 -10.28
N LEU A 466 9.23 -10.13 -9.05
CA LEU A 466 8.67 -11.01 -8.02
C LEU A 466 7.18 -10.75 -7.73
N THR A 467 6.47 -10.05 -8.61
CA THR A 467 5.04 -9.71 -8.43
C THR A 467 4.12 -10.93 -8.36
N ASP A 468 4.50 -12.04 -9.00
CA ASP A 468 3.74 -13.30 -8.93
C ASP A 468 4.03 -14.10 -7.65
N VAL A 469 5.06 -13.70 -6.88
CA VAL A 469 5.54 -14.42 -5.69
C VAL A 469 5.16 -13.69 -4.41
N TYR A 470 5.28 -12.37 -4.40
CA TYR A 470 5.06 -11.55 -3.23
C TYR A 470 4.09 -10.40 -3.51
N SER A 471 3.11 -10.25 -2.63
CA SER A 471 2.24 -9.08 -2.50
C SER A 471 2.77 -8.11 -1.45
N LEU A 472 2.16 -6.93 -1.36
CA LEU A 472 2.41 -5.98 -0.27
C LEU A 472 2.08 -6.59 1.11
N ASP A 473 1.02 -7.41 1.18
CA ASP A 473 0.63 -8.11 2.40
C ASP A 473 1.67 -9.17 2.80
N ASP A 474 2.16 -9.97 1.85
CA ASP A 474 3.24 -10.94 2.12
C ASP A 474 4.48 -10.25 2.67
N PHE A 475 4.87 -9.12 2.08
CA PHE A 475 5.99 -8.32 2.56
C PHE A 475 5.80 -7.91 4.03
N THR A 476 4.67 -7.26 4.34
CA THR A 476 4.40 -6.78 5.69
C THR A 476 4.27 -7.92 6.69
N GLN A 477 3.50 -8.97 6.36
CA GLN A 477 3.27 -10.13 7.23
C GLN A 477 4.54 -10.93 7.53
N HIS A 478 5.46 -11.05 6.59
CA HIS A 478 6.72 -11.76 6.81
C HIS A 478 7.70 -10.93 7.62
N LEU A 479 7.89 -9.65 7.30
CA LEU A 479 8.81 -8.79 8.04
C LEU A 479 8.35 -8.53 9.48
N ARG A 480 7.05 -8.45 9.75
CA ARG A 480 6.51 -8.36 11.12
C ARG A 480 6.90 -9.52 12.04
N LYS A 481 7.27 -10.67 11.48
CA LYS A 481 7.76 -11.82 12.26
C LYS A 481 9.16 -11.61 12.81
N ILE A 482 9.91 -10.68 12.26
CA ILE A 482 11.24 -10.31 12.76
C ILE A 482 11.05 -9.42 13.99
N LYS A 483 11.43 -9.96 15.14
CA LYS A 483 11.33 -9.26 16.43
C LYS A 483 12.71 -8.89 16.94
N ALA A 484 12.75 -7.93 17.83
CA ALA A 484 13.91 -7.65 18.66
C ALA A 484 13.54 -7.85 20.12
N SER A 485 14.44 -8.45 20.88
CA SER A 485 14.28 -8.68 22.32
C SER A 485 15.28 -7.83 23.08
N LYS A 486 14.81 -7.03 24.05
CA LYS A 486 15.68 -6.31 24.98
C LYS A 486 15.89 -7.16 26.23
N VAL A 487 17.15 -7.46 26.53
CA VAL A 487 17.55 -8.24 27.70
C VAL A 487 18.66 -7.46 28.39
N ASP A 488 18.47 -7.15 29.67
CA ASP A 488 19.42 -6.38 30.49
C ASP A 488 19.93 -5.09 29.79
N GLY A 489 19.01 -4.37 29.15
CA GLY A 489 19.28 -3.09 28.47
C GLY A 489 19.79 -3.18 27.04
N LYS A 490 20.15 -4.34 26.52
CA LYS A 490 20.66 -4.54 25.14
C LYS A 490 19.64 -5.23 24.25
N TRP A 491 19.60 -4.83 22.98
CA TRP A 491 18.72 -5.42 22.00
C TRP A 491 19.37 -6.58 21.26
N TYR A 492 18.62 -7.65 21.05
CA TYR A 492 19.02 -8.86 20.33
C TYR A 492 17.98 -9.20 19.27
N PRO A 493 18.38 -9.52 18.04
CA PRO A 493 17.44 -10.01 17.04
C PRO A 493 16.93 -11.40 17.45
N THR A 494 15.66 -11.66 17.19
CA THR A 494 15.09 -13.00 17.38
C THR A 494 15.41 -13.89 16.18
N LYS A 495 15.41 -15.21 16.39
CA LYS A 495 15.58 -16.16 15.29
C LYS A 495 14.41 -16.04 14.30
N VAL A 496 14.73 -15.87 13.03
CA VAL A 496 13.75 -15.81 11.95
C VAL A 496 13.48 -17.18 11.33
N THR A 497 12.29 -17.35 10.76
CA THR A 497 11.94 -18.59 10.04
C THR A 497 12.61 -18.63 8.67
N LYS A 498 12.79 -19.82 8.09
CA LYS A 498 13.34 -20.00 6.74
C LYS A 498 12.58 -19.21 5.67
N LYS A 499 11.23 -19.10 5.79
CA LYS A 499 10.42 -18.29 4.85
C LYS A 499 10.75 -16.82 4.92
N VAL A 500 10.91 -16.27 6.13
CA VAL A 500 11.28 -14.86 6.32
C VAL A 500 12.70 -14.59 5.83
N GLN A 501 13.61 -15.52 6.08
CA GLN A 501 14.99 -15.43 5.58
C GLN A 501 15.00 -15.44 4.04
N ALA A 502 14.29 -16.37 3.40
CA ALA A 502 14.17 -16.42 1.94
C ALA A 502 13.56 -15.14 1.35
N LEU A 503 12.53 -14.56 1.98
CA LEU A 503 11.98 -13.27 1.55
C LEU A 503 13.05 -12.16 1.62
N CYS A 504 13.79 -12.05 2.73
CA CYS A 504 14.84 -11.06 2.87
C CYS A 504 15.95 -11.24 1.83
N GLU A 505 16.37 -12.48 1.56
CA GLU A 505 17.36 -12.82 0.54
C GLU A 505 16.86 -12.46 -0.87
N ASN A 506 15.62 -12.86 -1.24
CA ASN A 506 15.03 -12.59 -2.55
C ASN A 506 14.83 -11.09 -2.83
N LEU A 507 14.50 -10.32 -1.80
CA LEU A 507 14.28 -8.88 -1.89
C LEU A 507 15.53 -8.04 -1.57
N GLY A 508 16.68 -8.68 -1.30
CA GLY A 508 17.91 -7.98 -0.94
C GLY A 508 17.84 -7.17 0.36
N ILE A 509 16.93 -7.55 1.28
CA ILE A 509 16.70 -6.83 2.52
C ILE A 509 17.75 -7.22 3.57
N SER A 510 18.56 -6.26 3.98
CA SER A 510 19.48 -6.39 5.12
C SER A 510 19.01 -5.49 6.26
N LEU A 511 18.69 -6.09 7.39
CA LEU A 511 18.32 -5.35 8.60
C LEU A 511 19.59 -5.07 9.43
N GLY A 512 19.75 -3.81 9.85
CA GLY A 512 20.87 -3.39 10.70
C GLY A 512 20.65 -3.72 12.19
N SER A 513 21.62 -3.32 13.01
CA SER A 513 21.49 -3.42 14.47
C SER A 513 20.41 -2.46 14.99
N VAL A 514 19.53 -2.97 15.84
CA VAL A 514 18.49 -2.18 16.52
C VAL A 514 19.13 -1.10 17.41
N ASP A 515 20.20 -1.44 18.13
CA ASP A 515 20.89 -0.46 18.97
C ASP A 515 21.45 0.70 18.17
N GLN A 516 22.04 0.44 17.00
CA GLN A 516 22.58 1.49 16.13
C GLN A 516 21.52 2.50 15.67
N ILE A 517 20.34 2.01 15.29
CA ILE A 517 19.22 2.88 14.87
C ILE A 517 18.73 3.75 16.04
N ILE A 518 18.59 3.15 17.22
CA ILE A 518 18.17 3.87 18.43
C ILE A 518 19.22 4.94 18.83
N GLU A 519 20.50 4.60 18.74
CA GLU A 519 21.60 5.52 19.03
C GLU A 519 21.65 6.69 18.02
N GLN A 520 21.47 6.40 16.73
CA GLN A 520 21.39 7.43 15.69
C GLN A 520 20.25 8.40 15.92
N GLU A 521 19.06 7.91 16.28
CA GLU A 521 17.91 8.78 16.56
C GLU A 521 18.09 9.60 17.84
N ARG A 522 18.76 9.06 18.85
CA ARG A 522 19.09 9.82 20.07
C ARG A 522 20.13 10.90 19.82
N ALA A 523 21.13 10.62 18.99
CA ALA A 523 22.15 11.59 18.61
C ALA A 523 21.59 12.72 17.71
N SER A 524 20.54 12.44 16.93
CA SER A 524 19.84 13.40 16.06
C SER A 524 18.73 14.18 16.77
N ALA A 525 18.49 13.93 18.07
CA ALA A 525 17.55 14.70 18.86
C ALA A 525 18.16 16.07 19.19
N PRO A 526 17.44 17.21 18.94
CA PRO A 526 17.91 18.53 19.27
C PRO A 526 18.04 18.70 20.79
#